data_345c2db799d6c3680d94676638ebfe01
#
_entry.id   345c2db799d6c3680d94676638ebfe01
#
_cell.length_a   1.000
_cell.length_b   1.000
_cell.length_c   1.000
_cell.angle_alpha   90.00
_cell.angle_beta   90.00
_cell.angle_gamma   90.00
#
_symmetry.space_group_name_H-M   'P 1'
#
loop_
_entity.id
_entity.type
_entity.pdbx_description
1 polymer ?
#
loop_
_entity_poly.entity_id
_entity_poly.type
_entity_poly.pdbx_seq_one_letter_code
_entity_poly.pdbx_strand_id
1 'polypeptide(L)'
;MKITGISAYRVELPLHEGNYAWSGGKSVQVFDSTIVKVETDSGLFGVGEVCPLGPFYLPAYAEGVRAGIGELGPHLIGRDPTRLLPLNRFMDATLKGHPYVKSAIDIACWDILGQASGQPICELLGGRYGESLVLYRAISQRSPEEMAANVAQYREQGYTRFQL
;
A
#
# COMPACT_ATOMS: atom_id res chain seq x y z
N MET A 1 -6.64 23.61 -6.32
CA MET A 1 -6.39 22.94 -5.02
C MET A 1 -4.89 22.78 -4.87
N LYS A 2 -4.38 22.95 -3.64
CA LYS A 2 -2.93 22.87 -3.40
C LYS A 2 -2.65 22.04 -2.15
N ILE A 3 -1.60 21.23 -2.20
CA ILE A 3 -1.09 20.49 -1.05
C ILE A 3 -0.58 21.48 0.00
N THR A 4 -1.05 21.34 1.23
CA THR A 4 -0.63 22.16 2.39
C THR A 4 0.19 21.36 3.40
N GLY A 5 0.06 20.05 3.43
CA GLY A 5 0.78 19.17 4.33
C GLY A 5 0.87 17.74 3.83
N ILE A 6 1.95 17.06 4.19
CA ILE A 6 2.13 15.61 3.99
C ILE A 6 2.66 15.04 5.30
N SER A 7 1.93 14.07 5.84
CA SER A 7 2.30 13.37 7.08
C SER A 7 2.45 11.88 6.82
N ALA A 8 3.45 11.27 7.43
CA ALA A 8 3.69 9.82 7.38
C ALA A 8 3.58 9.22 8.78
N TYR A 9 2.76 8.20 8.92
CA TYR A 9 2.48 7.52 10.19
C TYR A 9 2.95 6.07 10.10
N ARG A 10 3.73 5.62 11.08
CA ARG A 10 4.05 4.22 11.25
C ARG A 10 2.87 3.48 11.87
N VAL A 11 2.52 2.34 11.28
CA VAL A 11 1.47 1.44 11.78
C VAL A 11 2.00 0.02 11.80
N GLU A 12 1.95 -0.61 12.97
CA GLU A 12 2.30 -2.02 13.12
C GLU A 12 1.05 -2.88 12.94
N LEU A 13 1.12 -3.84 12.00
CA LEU A 13 0.04 -4.76 11.66
C LEU A 13 0.43 -6.19 12.05
N PRO A 14 0.13 -6.62 13.29
CA PRO A 14 0.42 -7.98 13.71
C PRO A 14 -0.46 -8.98 12.95
N LEU A 15 0.11 -10.12 12.56
CA LEU A 15 -0.62 -11.19 11.89
C LEU A 15 -1.52 -11.92 12.88
N HIS A 16 -2.79 -12.16 12.53
CA HIS A 16 -3.74 -12.93 13.34
C HIS A 16 -3.23 -14.36 13.62
N GLU A 17 -2.50 -14.95 12.69
CA GLU A 17 -1.93 -16.30 12.80
C GLU A 17 -0.54 -16.31 13.46
N GLY A 18 -0.11 -15.17 13.97
CA GLY A 18 1.15 -14.99 14.68
C GLY A 18 2.39 -15.00 13.80
N ASN A 19 2.46 -15.86 12.77
CA ASN A 19 3.62 -15.95 11.89
C ASN A 19 3.23 -16.47 10.51
N TYR A 20 3.76 -15.85 9.48
CA TYR A 20 3.73 -16.33 8.11
C TYR A 20 5.15 -16.64 7.64
N ALA A 21 5.42 -17.88 7.29
CA ALA A 21 6.72 -18.37 6.83
C ALA A 21 6.66 -18.80 5.36
N TRP A 22 7.78 -18.62 4.64
CA TRP A 22 7.94 -19.02 3.24
C TRP A 22 9.36 -19.49 2.95
N SER A 23 9.64 -19.87 1.71
CA SER A 23 10.89 -20.46 1.28
C SER A 23 12.14 -19.63 1.68
N GLY A 24 13.25 -20.33 1.91
CA GLY A 24 14.52 -19.72 2.33
C GLY A 24 14.59 -19.35 3.80
N GLY A 25 13.74 -19.96 4.66
CA GLY A 25 13.74 -19.73 6.11
C GLY A 25 13.26 -18.33 6.52
N LYS A 26 12.53 -17.65 5.64
CA LYS A 26 12.03 -16.31 5.89
C LYS A 26 10.65 -16.36 6.55
N SER A 27 10.37 -15.36 7.39
CA SER A 27 9.04 -15.22 8.01
C SER A 27 8.76 -13.78 8.40
N VAL A 28 7.49 -13.49 8.65
CA VAL A 28 7.01 -12.21 9.17
C VAL A 28 5.96 -12.46 10.24
N GLN A 29 5.96 -11.66 11.30
CA GLN A 29 4.97 -11.68 12.37
C GLN A 29 4.20 -10.36 12.46
N VAL A 30 4.87 -9.25 12.14
CA VAL A 30 4.29 -7.90 12.15
C VAL A 30 4.73 -7.19 10.89
N PHE A 31 3.78 -6.63 10.15
CA PHE A 31 4.11 -5.72 9.06
C PHE A 31 4.31 -4.31 9.59
N ASP A 32 5.41 -3.67 9.19
CA ASP A 32 5.67 -2.25 9.42
C ASP A 32 5.12 -1.45 8.22
N SER A 33 3.89 -0.97 8.35
CA SER A 33 3.22 -0.18 7.32
C SER A 33 3.42 1.31 7.54
N THR A 34 3.33 2.09 6.45
CA THR A 34 3.35 3.54 6.49
C THR A 34 2.09 4.09 5.84
N ILE A 35 1.28 4.78 6.62
CA ILE A 35 0.12 5.53 6.14
C ILE A 35 0.57 6.95 5.83
N VAL A 36 0.24 7.42 4.65
CA VAL A 36 0.52 8.80 4.20
C VAL A 36 -0.77 9.57 4.10
N LYS A 37 -0.83 10.73 4.75
CA LYS A 37 -1.93 11.69 4.64
C LYS A 37 -1.44 12.90 3.87
N VAL A 38 -2.15 13.26 2.79
CA VAL A 38 -1.93 14.48 2.02
C VAL A 38 -3.09 15.44 2.29
N GLU A 39 -2.78 16.63 2.81
CA GLU A 39 -3.75 17.67 3.16
C GLU A 39 -3.75 18.79 2.11
N THR A 40 -4.91 19.45 1.91
CA THR A 40 -5.08 20.48 0.91
C THR A 40 -5.68 21.78 1.48
N ASP A 41 -5.50 22.86 0.74
CA ASP A 41 -6.08 24.19 1.05
C ASP A 41 -7.62 24.25 0.90
N SER A 42 -8.24 23.21 0.31
CA SER A 42 -9.69 23.11 0.19
C SER A 42 -10.36 22.39 1.38
N GLY A 43 -9.58 21.88 2.33
CA GLY A 43 -10.05 21.06 3.44
C GLY A 43 -10.20 19.58 3.11
N LEU A 44 -10.10 19.17 1.85
CA LEU A 44 -10.00 17.77 1.47
C LEU A 44 -8.63 17.21 1.86
N PHE A 45 -8.60 15.95 2.22
CA PHE A 45 -7.36 15.19 2.40
C PHE A 45 -7.51 13.80 1.78
N GLY A 46 -6.41 13.23 1.37
CA GLY A 46 -6.36 11.85 0.90
C GLY A 46 -5.39 11.00 1.71
N VAL A 47 -5.62 9.71 1.69
CA VAL A 47 -4.83 8.71 2.41
C VAL A 47 -4.30 7.68 1.44
N GLY A 48 -3.02 7.35 1.59
CA GLY A 48 -2.36 6.26 0.88
C GLY A 48 -1.56 5.40 1.83
N GLU A 49 -1.28 4.19 1.44
CA GLU A 49 -0.52 3.23 2.23
C GLU A 49 0.61 2.62 1.41
N VAL A 50 1.70 2.30 2.07
CA VAL A 50 2.73 1.40 1.56
C VAL A 50 3.28 0.53 2.68
N CYS A 51 3.27 -0.78 2.43
CA CYS A 51 3.70 -1.79 3.38
C CYS A 51 4.72 -2.73 2.72
N PRO A 52 6.01 -2.34 2.60
CA PRO A 52 7.03 -3.20 2.01
C PRO A 52 7.36 -4.36 2.95
N LEU A 53 7.43 -5.56 2.40
CA LEU A 53 7.77 -6.77 3.17
C LEU A 53 9.21 -6.76 3.69
N GLY A 54 10.06 -5.92 3.13
CA GLY A 54 11.45 -5.73 3.57
C GLY A 54 12.48 -5.93 2.46
N PRO A 55 13.73 -5.49 2.70
CA PRO A 55 14.79 -5.46 1.69
C PRO A 55 15.26 -6.86 1.24
N PHE A 56 14.92 -7.89 1.99
CA PHE A 56 15.22 -9.29 1.63
C PHE A 56 14.22 -9.88 0.61
N TYR A 57 13.14 -9.14 0.30
CA TYR A 57 12.11 -9.55 -0.66
C TYR A 57 12.05 -8.61 -1.87
N LEU A 58 12.05 -7.31 -1.63
CA LEU A 58 12.08 -6.25 -2.65
C LEU A 58 13.10 -5.17 -2.24
N PRO A 59 13.63 -4.36 -3.16
CA PRO A 59 14.51 -3.23 -2.81
C PRO A 59 13.70 -2.08 -2.18
N ALA A 60 12.95 -2.39 -1.11
CA ALA A 60 12.05 -1.49 -0.40
C ALA A 60 11.97 -1.88 1.07
N TYR A 61 11.92 -0.91 1.97
CA TYR A 61 11.80 -1.15 3.42
C TYR A 61 11.12 0.06 4.10
N ALA A 62 10.49 -0.19 5.24
CA ALA A 62 9.58 0.75 5.89
C ALA A 62 10.25 2.07 6.31
N GLU A 63 11.45 2.03 6.90
CA GLU A 63 12.19 3.25 7.25
C GLU A 63 12.58 4.06 6.00
N GLY A 64 12.93 3.38 4.89
CA GLY A 64 13.21 4.02 3.61
C GLY A 64 11.98 4.71 3.01
N VAL A 65 10.77 4.18 3.23
CA VAL A 65 9.52 4.87 2.88
C VAL A 65 9.45 6.21 3.61
N ARG A 66 9.53 6.18 4.94
CA ARG A 66 9.36 7.37 5.80
C ARG A 66 10.45 8.41 5.55
N ALA A 67 11.70 7.98 5.42
CA ALA A 67 12.81 8.85 5.06
C ALA A 67 12.61 9.51 3.68
N GLY A 68 12.21 8.72 2.67
CA GLY A 68 11.96 9.21 1.33
C GLY A 68 10.75 10.17 1.24
N ILE A 69 9.72 9.97 2.06
CA ILE A 69 8.59 10.91 2.18
C ILE A 69 9.07 12.22 2.83
N GLY A 70 9.93 12.14 3.85
CA GLY A 70 10.55 13.32 4.47
C GLY A 70 11.36 14.14 3.49
N GLU A 71 12.10 13.47 2.59
CA GLU A 71 12.87 14.11 1.53
C GLU A 71 11.98 14.72 0.43
N LEU A 72 10.99 13.96 -0.06
CA LEU A 72 10.16 14.34 -1.19
C LEU A 72 9.05 15.33 -0.82
N GLY A 73 8.45 15.15 0.36
CA GLY A 73 7.24 15.86 0.80
C GLY A 73 7.35 17.39 0.73
N PRO A 74 8.41 18.03 1.24
CA PRO A 74 8.56 19.50 1.17
C PRO A 74 8.47 20.06 -0.24
N HIS A 75 8.93 19.32 -1.25
CA HIS A 75 8.90 19.74 -2.65
C HIS A 75 7.51 19.67 -3.29
N LEU A 76 6.57 18.99 -2.65
CA LEU A 76 5.19 18.81 -3.14
C LEU A 76 4.24 19.88 -2.59
N ILE A 77 4.62 20.60 -1.55
CA ILE A 77 3.80 21.68 -0.98
C ILE A 77 3.52 22.75 -2.04
N GLY A 78 2.26 23.18 -2.13
CA GLY A 78 1.77 24.15 -3.11
C GLY A 78 1.44 23.57 -4.49
N ARG A 79 1.71 22.29 -4.73
CA ARG A 79 1.32 21.59 -5.98
C ARG A 79 -0.13 21.13 -5.92
N ASP A 80 -0.72 20.92 -7.08
CA ASP A 80 -2.08 20.44 -7.22
C ASP A 80 -2.11 18.90 -7.19
N PRO A 81 -2.70 18.26 -6.14
CA PRO A 81 -2.75 16.81 -6.02
C PRO A 81 -3.67 16.15 -7.05
N THR A 82 -4.61 16.90 -7.67
CA THR A 82 -5.51 16.35 -8.69
C THR A 82 -4.84 16.23 -10.07
N ARG A 83 -3.67 16.83 -10.25
CA ARG A 83 -2.88 16.77 -11.48
C ARG A 83 -1.89 15.61 -11.42
N LEU A 84 -2.39 14.37 -11.39
CA LEU A 84 -1.60 13.18 -11.12
C LEU A 84 -0.39 13.00 -12.02
N LEU A 85 -0.55 13.09 -13.35
CA LEU A 85 0.57 12.87 -14.26
C LEU A 85 1.69 13.93 -14.13
N PRO A 86 1.41 15.23 -14.09
CA PRO A 86 2.43 16.24 -13.78
C PRO A 86 3.09 16.05 -12.41
N LEU A 87 2.31 15.64 -11.39
CA LEU A 87 2.83 15.40 -10.04
C LEU A 87 3.78 14.20 -10.02
N ASN A 88 3.39 13.09 -10.63
CA ASN A 88 4.24 11.89 -10.74
C ASN A 88 5.55 12.17 -11.48
N ARG A 89 5.50 12.89 -12.61
CA ARG A 89 6.71 13.32 -13.34
C ARG A 89 7.61 14.20 -12.47
N PHE A 90 7.01 15.07 -11.66
CA PHE A 90 7.78 15.91 -10.75
C PHE A 90 8.43 15.07 -9.63
N MET A 91 7.71 14.13 -9.03
CA MET A 91 8.27 13.19 -8.04
C MET A 91 9.43 12.38 -8.63
N ASP A 92 9.31 11.92 -9.88
CA ASP A 92 10.37 11.19 -10.58
C ASP A 92 11.60 12.04 -10.89
N ALA A 93 11.41 13.32 -11.14
CA ALA A 93 12.51 14.26 -11.35
C ALA A 93 13.23 14.61 -10.05
N THR A 94 12.49 14.75 -8.95
CA THR A 94 13.00 15.18 -7.63
C THR A 94 13.69 14.03 -6.89
N LEU A 95 13.09 12.84 -6.85
CA LEU A 95 13.65 11.66 -6.21
C LEU A 95 13.77 10.52 -7.23
N LYS A 96 14.98 10.22 -7.67
CA LYS A 96 15.22 9.15 -8.65
C LYS A 96 15.00 7.77 -8.04
N GLY A 97 14.29 6.89 -8.77
CA GLY A 97 13.96 5.56 -8.25
C GLY A 97 12.92 5.61 -7.12
N HIS A 98 13.03 4.73 -6.16
CA HIS A 98 12.19 4.66 -4.94
C HIS A 98 10.67 4.69 -5.22
N PRO A 99 10.14 3.82 -6.11
CA PRO A 99 8.71 3.82 -6.45
C PRO A 99 7.83 3.58 -5.22
N TYR A 100 8.33 2.82 -4.24
CA TYR A 100 7.64 2.53 -2.99
C TYR A 100 7.42 3.77 -2.09
N VAL A 101 8.23 4.82 -2.24
CA VAL A 101 8.03 6.11 -1.56
C VAL A 101 6.89 6.90 -2.23
N LYS A 102 6.88 6.91 -3.57
CA LYS A 102 5.96 7.70 -4.38
C LYS A 102 4.56 7.11 -4.40
N SER A 103 4.43 5.78 -4.35
CA SER A 103 3.14 5.09 -4.47
C SER A 103 2.13 5.50 -3.40
N ALA A 104 2.55 5.65 -2.14
CA ALA A 104 1.65 6.09 -1.08
C ALA A 104 1.15 7.53 -1.27
N ILE A 105 2.02 8.42 -1.77
CA ILE A 105 1.63 9.80 -2.11
C ILE A 105 0.69 9.81 -3.32
N ASP A 106 0.97 9.01 -4.34
CA ASP A 106 0.13 8.88 -5.53
C ASP A 106 -1.27 8.35 -5.17
N ILE A 107 -1.36 7.30 -4.35
CA ILE A 107 -2.63 6.76 -3.86
C ILE A 107 -3.43 7.82 -3.10
N ALA A 108 -2.78 8.59 -2.21
CA ALA A 108 -3.43 9.69 -1.50
C ALA A 108 -3.94 10.79 -2.46
N CYS A 109 -3.21 11.07 -3.53
CA CYS A 109 -3.65 12.03 -4.55
C CYS A 109 -4.81 11.50 -5.40
N TRP A 110 -4.85 10.20 -5.71
CA TRP A 110 -6.01 9.54 -6.32
C TRP A 110 -7.25 9.64 -5.41
N ASP A 111 -7.10 9.43 -4.11
CA ASP A 111 -8.18 9.57 -3.13
C ASP A 111 -8.74 11.01 -3.13
N ILE A 112 -7.85 12.03 -3.12
CA ILE A 112 -8.26 13.43 -3.25
C ILE A 112 -9.00 13.69 -4.56
N LEU A 113 -8.51 13.15 -5.68
CA LEU A 113 -9.17 13.33 -6.98
C LEU A 113 -10.56 12.70 -7.00
N GLY A 114 -10.72 11.51 -6.40
CA GLY A 114 -12.01 10.84 -6.24
C GLY A 114 -13.00 11.69 -5.45
N GLN A 115 -12.58 12.18 -4.28
CA GLN A 115 -13.39 13.07 -3.44
C GLN A 115 -13.75 14.38 -4.16
N ALA A 116 -12.79 15.01 -4.82
CA ALA A 116 -12.99 16.28 -5.53
C ALA A 116 -13.92 16.17 -6.74
N SER A 117 -13.93 15.00 -7.40
CA SER A 117 -14.82 14.74 -8.56
C SER A 117 -16.15 14.08 -8.17
N GLY A 118 -16.32 13.67 -6.91
CA GLY A 118 -17.49 12.92 -6.45
C GLY A 118 -17.61 11.52 -7.07
N GLN A 119 -16.50 10.93 -7.49
CA GLN A 119 -16.46 9.62 -8.16
C GLN A 119 -15.57 8.62 -7.41
N PRO A 120 -15.96 7.35 -7.32
CA PRO A 120 -15.06 6.32 -6.83
C PRO A 120 -13.88 6.14 -7.80
N ILE A 121 -12.72 5.76 -7.25
CA ILE A 121 -11.47 5.62 -8.03
C ILE A 121 -11.63 4.62 -9.18
N CYS A 122 -12.41 3.55 -9.00
CA CYS A 122 -12.65 2.57 -10.06
C CYS A 122 -13.30 3.21 -11.32
N GLU A 123 -14.16 4.20 -11.16
CA GLU A 123 -14.75 4.92 -12.29
C GLU A 123 -13.73 5.82 -12.98
N LEU A 124 -12.87 6.49 -12.20
CA LEU A 124 -11.77 7.30 -12.74
C LEU A 124 -10.72 6.46 -13.49
N LEU A 125 -10.59 5.18 -13.14
CA LEU A 125 -9.70 4.22 -13.79
C LEU A 125 -10.31 3.51 -15.01
N GLY A 126 -11.53 3.85 -15.39
CA GLY A 126 -12.18 3.30 -16.59
C GLY A 126 -13.41 2.42 -16.32
N GLY A 127 -13.89 2.39 -15.09
CA GLY A 127 -15.11 1.71 -14.67
C GLY A 127 -14.88 0.44 -13.85
N ARG A 128 -15.90 0.06 -13.09
CA ARG A 128 -15.87 -1.13 -12.24
C ARG A 128 -15.90 -2.40 -13.11
N TYR A 129 -14.87 -3.23 -13.01
CA TYR A 129 -14.80 -4.50 -13.75
C TYR A 129 -15.73 -5.59 -13.17
N GLY A 130 -15.91 -5.65 -11.85
CA GLY A 130 -16.70 -6.70 -11.19
C GLY A 130 -17.15 -6.31 -9.78
N GLU A 131 -18.13 -7.06 -9.27
CA GLU A 131 -18.73 -6.82 -7.95
C GLU A 131 -17.98 -7.54 -6.82
N SER A 132 -17.29 -8.64 -7.13
CA SER A 132 -16.61 -9.47 -6.15
C SER A 132 -15.34 -10.10 -6.72
N LEU A 133 -14.41 -10.42 -5.83
CA LEU A 133 -13.18 -11.16 -6.14
C LEU A 133 -13.15 -12.44 -5.32
N VAL A 134 -12.82 -13.55 -5.98
CA VAL A 134 -12.52 -14.80 -5.27
C VAL A 134 -11.11 -14.71 -4.72
N LEU A 135 -11.00 -14.65 -3.39
CA LEU A 135 -9.71 -14.60 -2.71
C LEU A 135 -9.03 -15.97 -2.71
N TYR A 136 -7.72 -15.97 -2.74
CA TYR A 136 -6.91 -17.14 -2.39
C TYR A 136 -6.37 -16.99 -0.96
N ARG A 137 -5.99 -18.12 -0.36
CA ARG A 137 -5.35 -18.15 0.95
C ARG A 137 -3.91 -18.65 0.80
N ALA A 138 -2.95 -17.84 1.21
CA ALA A 138 -1.57 -18.26 1.33
C ALA A 138 -1.40 -19.18 2.55
N ILE A 139 -0.71 -20.29 2.37
CA ILE A 139 -0.44 -21.27 3.43
C ILE A 139 1.00 -21.04 3.90
N SER A 140 1.16 -20.75 5.18
CA SER A 140 2.48 -20.63 5.81
C SER A 140 3.25 -21.93 5.68
N GLN A 141 4.53 -21.86 5.29
CA GLN A 141 5.38 -23.05 5.14
C GLN A 141 5.60 -23.72 6.49
N ARG A 142 5.22 -24.98 6.57
CA ARG A 142 5.33 -25.85 7.74
C ARG A 142 5.54 -27.30 7.27
N SER A 143 5.37 -28.30 8.15
CA SER A 143 5.33 -29.71 7.72
C SER A 143 4.18 -29.93 6.73
N PRO A 144 4.29 -30.91 5.81
CA PRO A 144 3.21 -31.23 4.87
C PRO A 144 1.87 -31.50 5.56
N GLU A 145 1.90 -32.19 6.71
CA GLU A 145 0.72 -32.55 7.50
C GLU A 145 0.04 -31.30 8.07
N GLU A 146 0.81 -30.36 8.64
CA GLU A 146 0.29 -29.09 9.15
C GLU A 146 -0.28 -28.21 8.02
N MET A 147 0.39 -28.17 6.87
CA MET A 147 -0.09 -27.42 5.71
C MET A 147 -1.41 -28.01 5.19
N ALA A 148 -1.53 -29.33 5.11
CA ALA A 148 -2.76 -30.01 4.72
C ALA A 148 -3.91 -29.74 5.70
N ALA A 149 -3.63 -29.75 7.01
CA ALA A 149 -4.61 -29.41 8.04
C ALA A 149 -5.09 -27.95 7.90
N ASN A 150 -4.18 -27.00 7.66
CA ASN A 150 -4.53 -25.59 7.44
C ASN A 150 -5.40 -25.42 6.19
N VAL A 151 -5.08 -26.12 5.09
CA VAL A 151 -5.92 -26.09 3.87
C VAL A 151 -7.33 -26.60 4.18
N ALA A 152 -7.45 -27.73 4.93
CA ALA A 152 -8.76 -28.27 5.31
C ALA A 152 -9.56 -27.25 6.13
N GLN A 153 -8.96 -26.64 7.15
CA GLN A 153 -9.58 -25.61 7.98
C GLN A 153 -10.05 -24.40 7.15
N TYR A 154 -9.23 -23.89 6.23
CA TYR A 154 -9.61 -22.76 5.39
C TYR A 154 -10.70 -23.13 4.37
N ARG A 155 -10.76 -24.36 3.91
CA ARG A 155 -11.87 -24.84 3.07
C ARG A 155 -13.20 -24.80 3.82
N GLU A 156 -13.22 -25.16 5.10
CA GLU A 156 -14.40 -25.03 5.96
C GLU A 156 -14.87 -23.57 6.12
N GLN A 157 -13.91 -22.61 6.05
CA GLN A 157 -14.20 -21.16 6.04
C GLN A 157 -14.65 -20.62 4.66
N GLY A 158 -14.73 -21.49 3.64
CA GLY A 158 -15.21 -21.14 2.29
C GLY A 158 -14.12 -20.78 1.29
N TYR A 159 -12.83 -20.85 1.64
CA TYR A 159 -11.77 -20.62 0.67
C TYR A 159 -11.66 -21.80 -0.30
N THR A 160 -11.51 -21.50 -1.60
CA THR A 160 -11.41 -22.50 -2.67
C THR A 160 -10.08 -22.46 -3.42
N ARG A 161 -9.27 -21.41 -3.19
CA ARG A 161 -7.97 -21.21 -3.85
C ARG A 161 -6.89 -21.07 -2.79
N PHE A 162 -5.75 -21.74 -3.01
CA PHE A 162 -4.62 -21.75 -2.08
C PHE A 162 -3.31 -21.52 -2.83
N GLN A 163 -2.38 -20.85 -2.17
CA GLN A 163 -0.99 -20.75 -2.56
C GLN A 163 -0.14 -21.52 -1.52
N LEU A 164 0.59 -22.53 -1.96
CA LEU A 164 1.49 -23.34 -1.13
C LEU A 164 2.94 -22.87 -1.31
#